data_639a1fa608526ab708e5f1875f091ba7
#
_entry.id   639a1fa608526ab708e5f1875f091ba7
#
_cell.length_a   1.000
_cell.length_b   1.000
_cell.length_c   1.000
_cell.angle_alpha   90.00
_cell.angle_beta   90.00
_cell.angle_gamma   90.00
#
_symmetry.space_group_name_H-M   'P 1'
#
loop_
_entity.id
_entity.type
_entity.pdbx_description
1 polymer ?
#
loop_
_entity_poly.entity_id
_entity_poly.type
_entity_poly.pdbx_seq_one_letter_code
_entity_poly.pdbx_strand_id
1 'polypeptide(L)'
;MSLVRLKIKGISYSQTQNGAYALILNEEEGDRKLPIVIGAFEAQSIAIALEKEIKPPRPLTHDLFKNFADRFKIVVKQVIIHKLVDGVFYSSIICERDNDEEIIDARTSDAIALALRFNAPIFTYKTILDKAGIFLKFSSKEKEEDEDDSIMVDEILQEGEAVELESGSDTHGYREMSLQELHKELDNAVASEDYEKAAKLRDEISKRK
;
A
#
# COMPACT_ATOMS: atom_id res chain seq x y z
N MET A 1 5.71 -4.16 -24.69
CA MET A 1 5.27 -3.32 -23.55
C MET A 1 6.48 -2.56 -23.05
N SER A 2 6.41 -1.24 -22.91
CA SER A 2 7.55 -0.44 -22.43
C SER A 2 7.55 -0.39 -20.91
N LEU A 3 8.70 -0.66 -20.31
CA LEU A 3 8.95 -0.46 -18.88
C LEU A 3 9.28 1.00 -18.63
N VAL A 4 8.78 1.52 -17.54
CA VAL A 4 9.00 2.88 -17.05
C VAL A 4 9.62 2.78 -15.67
N ARG A 5 10.71 3.50 -15.43
CA ARG A 5 11.38 3.54 -14.14
C ARG A 5 10.65 4.45 -13.17
N LEU A 6 10.54 3.98 -11.92
CA LEU A 6 9.89 4.71 -10.85
C LEU A 6 10.89 5.07 -9.74
N LYS A 7 10.68 6.22 -9.13
CA LYS A 7 11.37 6.66 -7.91
C LYS A 7 10.35 6.87 -6.79
N ILE A 8 10.71 6.48 -5.58
CA ILE A 8 9.87 6.76 -4.42
C ILE A 8 9.97 8.25 -4.11
N LYS A 9 8.82 8.94 -4.08
CA LYS A 9 8.72 10.33 -3.63
C LYS A 9 8.63 10.38 -2.09
N GLY A 10 7.77 9.55 -1.51
CA GLY A 10 7.53 9.51 -0.08
C GLY A 10 6.33 8.66 0.28
N ILE A 11 5.98 8.70 1.57
CA ILE A 11 4.80 8.06 2.14
C ILE A 11 3.97 9.16 2.77
N SER A 12 2.67 9.14 2.51
CA SER A 12 1.71 10.03 3.14
C SER A 12 0.68 9.23 3.93
N TYR A 13 0.15 9.82 4.97
CA TYR A 13 -0.88 9.21 5.83
C TYR A 13 -2.25 9.76 5.43
N SER A 14 -3.24 8.89 5.25
CA SER A 14 -4.62 9.32 5.03
C SER A 14 -5.27 9.67 6.36
N GLN A 15 -5.81 10.88 6.47
CA GLN A 15 -6.59 11.31 7.64
C GLN A 15 -8.03 10.81 7.59
N THR A 16 -8.55 10.53 6.40
CA THR A 16 -9.94 10.11 6.19
C THR A 16 -10.13 8.61 6.25
N GLN A 17 -9.13 7.83 5.84
CA GLN A 17 -9.13 6.36 5.91
C GLN A 17 -8.28 5.89 7.08
N ASN A 18 -8.90 5.53 8.19
CA ASN A 18 -8.24 5.09 9.43
C ASN A 18 -7.14 4.05 9.18
N GLY A 19 -5.88 4.50 9.32
CA GLY A 19 -4.69 3.63 9.26
C GLY A 19 -4.19 3.30 7.86
N ALA A 20 -4.72 3.92 6.80
CA ALA A 20 -4.19 3.76 5.45
C ALA A 20 -3.01 4.70 5.20
N TYR A 21 -2.02 4.20 4.49
CA TYR A 21 -0.86 4.96 4.02
C TYR A 21 -0.81 4.88 2.50
N ALA A 22 -0.46 5.98 1.85
CA ALA A 22 -0.20 6.01 0.42
C ALA A 22 1.30 6.14 0.16
N LEU A 23 1.87 5.18 -0.55
CA LEU A 23 3.21 5.25 -1.08
C LEU A 23 3.15 5.90 -2.46
N ILE A 24 3.85 7.02 -2.63
CA ILE A 24 3.86 7.76 -3.89
C ILE A 24 5.13 7.46 -4.67
N LEU A 25 4.97 6.90 -5.85
CA LEU A 25 6.05 6.65 -6.80
C LEU A 25 5.96 7.65 -7.96
N ASN A 26 7.05 8.31 -8.28
CA ASN A 26 7.15 9.22 -9.42
C ASN A 26 7.72 8.48 -10.64
N GLU A 27 7.18 8.75 -11.81
CA GLU A 27 7.82 8.44 -13.08
C GLU A 27 9.16 9.20 -13.17
N GLU A 28 10.27 8.51 -13.48
CA GLU A 28 11.60 9.14 -13.43
C GLU A 28 11.77 10.20 -14.53
N GLU A 29 11.22 9.94 -15.72
CA GLU A 29 11.34 10.83 -16.89
C GLU A 29 10.00 11.48 -17.28
N GLY A 30 9.04 11.57 -16.33
CA GLY A 30 7.71 12.11 -16.59
C GLY A 30 7.09 12.74 -15.36
N ASP A 31 5.85 13.23 -15.52
CA ASP A 31 5.13 13.96 -14.48
C ASP A 31 4.08 13.10 -13.75
N ARG A 32 3.96 11.82 -14.14
CA ARG A 32 2.96 10.95 -13.55
C ARG A 32 3.44 10.40 -12.20
N LYS A 33 2.50 10.28 -11.29
CA LYS A 33 2.70 9.68 -9.98
C LYS A 33 1.81 8.45 -9.86
N LEU A 34 2.33 7.39 -9.26
CA LEU A 34 1.60 6.17 -9.00
C LEU A 34 1.38 6.05 -7.49
N PRO A 35 0.17 6.34 -6.99
CA PRO A 35 -0.17 6.13 -5.59
C PRO A 35 -0.49 4.66 -5.35
N ILE A 36 0.01 4.10 -4.26
CA ILE A 36 -0.23 2.70 -3.86
C ILE A 36 -0.61 2.70 -2.39
N VAL A 37 -1.80 2.21 -2.08
CA VAL A 37 -2.25 2.05 -0.69
C VAL A 37 -1.49 0.90 -0.04
N ILE A 38 -0.92 1.15 1.12
CA ILE A 38 -0.10 0.19 1.88
C ILE A 38 -0.51 0.17 3.35
N GLY A 39 -0.23 -0.93 4.04
CA GLY A 39 -0.48 -1.04 5.47
C GLY A 39 0.55 -0.29 6.31
N ALA A 40 0.22 -0.06 7.59
CA ALA A 40 1.06 0.70 8.52
C ALA A 40 2.43 0.04 8.75
N PHE A 41 2.51 -1.28 8.84
CA PHE A 41 3.77 -1.99 9.06
C PHE A 41 4.68 -1.93 7.83
N GLU A 42 4.09 -2.02 6.63
CA GLU A 42 4.80 -1.87 5.37
C GLU A 42 5.30 -0.43 5.20
N ALA A 43 4.46 0.56 5.50
CA ALA A 43 4.82 1.98 5.49
C ALA A 43 5.99 2.26 6.42
N GLN A 44 5.95 1.76 7.67
CA GLN A 44 7.05 1.90 8.63
C GLN A 44 8.34 1.26 8.10
N SER A 45 8.25 0.06 7.53
CA SER A 45 9.42 -0.62 6.97
C SER A 45 10.06 0.14 5.81
N ILE A 46 9.25 0.74 4.94
CA ILE A 46 9.71 1.55 3.82
C ILE A 46 10.31 2.86 4.32
N ALA A 47 9.65 3.56 5.27
CA ALA A 47 10.13 4.80 5.84
C ALA A 47 11.53 4.63 6.48
N ILE A 48 11.73 3.59 7.31
CA ILE A 48 13.02 3.28 7.91
C ILE A 48 14.10 3.03 6.85
N ALA A 49 13.75 2.37 5.73
CA ALA A 49 14.70 2.12 4.65
C ALA A 49 15.04 3.40 3.86
N LEU A 50 14.12 4.38 3.77
CA LEU A 50 14.35 5.66 3.12
C LEU A 50 15.25 6.57 3.97
N GLU A 51 15.01 6.65 5.28
CA GLU A 51 15.72 7.57 6.17
C GLU A 51 17.13 7.13 6.53
N LYS A 52 17.57 5.92 6.22
CA LYS A 52 18.94 5.37 6.38
C LYS A 52 19.63 5.60 7.74
N GLU A 53 19.26 6.64 8.47
CA GLU A 53 19.83 7.03 9.78
C GLU A 53 19.21 6.21 10.92
N ILE A 54 17.97 5.76 10.76
CA ILE A 54 17.24 4.98 11.77
C ILE A 54 17.67 3.51 11.67
N LYS A 55 18.42 3.05 12.64
CA LYS A 55 18.79 1.64 12.76
C LYS A 55 18.03 1.00 13.92
N PRO A 56 17.05 0.14 13.65
CA PRO A 56 16.36 -0.58 14.69
C PRO A 56 17.35 -1.48 15.46
N PRO A 57 17.15 -1.72 16.78
CA PRO A 57 18.07 -2.51 17.61
C PRO A 57 18.14 -3.98 17.16
N ARG A 58 17.15 -4.46 16.44
CA ARG A 58 17.11 -5.80 15.81
C ARG A 58 16.63 -5.67 14.39
N PRO A 59 17.09 -6.55 13.47
CA PRO A 59 16.62 -6.56 12.09
C PRO A 59 15.11 -6.72 12.00
N LEU A 60 14.44 -5.90 11.22
CA LEU A 60 13.05 -6.10 10.81
C LEU A 60 12.97 -7.25 9.80
N THR A 61 11.77 -7.70 9.45
CA THR A 61 11.55 -8.83 8.52
C THR A 61 12.26 -8.62 7.19
N HIS A 62 12.17 -7.42 6.59
CA HIS A 62 12.84 -7.12 5.33
C HIS A 62 14.37 -7.01 5.48
N ASP A 63 14.88 -6.59 6.64
CA ASP A 63 16.32 -6.60 6.92
C ASP A 63 16.84 -8.03 7.10
N LEU A 64 16.03 -8.88 7.75
CA LEU A 64 16.35 -10.30 7.87
C LEU A 64 16.40 -10.97 6.51
N PHE A 65 15.44 -10.67 5.63
CA PHE A 65 15.43 -11.16 4.24
C PHE A 65 16.70 -10.70 3.48
N LYS A 66 17.05 -9.41 3.61
CA LYS A 66 18.30 -8.88 3.01
C LYS A 66 19.53 -9.64 3.52
N ASN A 67 19.65 -9.84 4.83
CA ASN A 67 20.75 -10.57 5.44
C ASN A 67 20.81 -12.04 4.98
N PHE A 68 19.65 -12.68 4.83
CA PHE A 68 19.54 -14.03 4.30
C PHE A 68 20.02 -14.08 2.84
N ALA A 69 19.50 -13.21 2.00
CA ALA A 69 19.87 -13.13 0.59
C ALA A 69 21.38 -12.91 0.41
N ASP A 70 21.97 -11.98 1.16
CA ASP A 70 23.40 -11.70 1.14
C ASP A 70 24.23 -12.95 1.54
N ARG A 71 23.77 -13.66 2.57
CA ARG A 71 24.46 -14.88 3.04
C ARG A 71 24.47 -15.97 1.98
N PHE A 72 23.42 -16.06 1.17
CA PHE A 72 23.29 -17.04 0.09
C PHE A 72 23.69 -16.49 -1.29
N LYS A 73 24.30 -15.30 -1.33
CA LYS A 73 24.76 -14.62 -2.56
C LYS A 73 23.63 -14.38 -3.56
N ILE A 74 22.43 -14.11 -3.07
CA ILE A 74 21.29 -13.73 -3.89
C ILE A 74 21.29 -12.21 -4.05
N VAL A 75 21.20 -11.74 -5.28
CA VAL A 75 21.13 -10.32 -5.62
C VAL A 75 19.74 -10.01 -6.16
N VAL A 76 19.10 -8.96 -5.65
CA VAL A 76 17.89 -8.42 -6.26
C VAL A 76 18.30 -7.46 -7.35
N LYS A 77 18.00 -7.80 -8.59
CA LYS A 77 18.36 -7.01 -9.80
C LYS A 77 17.41 -5.86 -10.02
N GLN A 78 16.11 -6.12 -9.89
CA GLN A 78 15.05 -5.14 -10.09
C GLN A 78 13.72 -5.63 -9.53
N VAL A 79 12.80 -4.70 -9.37
CA VAL A 79 11.40 -4.95 -9.04
C VAL A 79 10.53 -4.44 -10.17
N ILE A 80 9.51 -5.21 -10.56
CA ILE A 80 8.57 -4.82 -11.61
C ILE A 80 7.15 -4.90 -11.06
N ILE A 81 6.44 -3.77 -11.03
CA ILE A 81 5.00 -3.72 -10.82
C ILE A 81 4.36 -4.04 -12.17
N HIS A 82 3.84 -5.26 -12.33
CA HIS A 82 3.51 -5.80 -13.65
C HIS A 82 2.02 -5.93 -13.94
N LYS A 83 1.16 -5.83 -12.92
CA LYS A 83 -0.27 -6.04 -13.08
C LYS A 83 -1.06 -5.20 -12.08
N LEU A 84 -2.25 -4.75 -12.51
CA LEU A 84 -3.25 -4.08 -11.69
C LEU A 84 -4.61 -4.72 -11.98
N VAL A 85 -5.23 -5.31 -10.97
CA VAL A 85 -6.55 -5.96 -11.04
C VAL A 85 -7.34 -5.58 -9.79
N ASP A 86 -8.53 -5.06 -9.97
CA ASP A 86 -9.46 -4.71 -8.88
C ASP A 86 -8.79 -3.85 -7.79
N GLY A 87 -8.03 -2.83 -8.22
CA GLY A 87 -7.30 -1.93 -7.31
C GLY A 87 -6.04 -2.53 -6.68
N VAL A 88 -5.75 -3.82 -6.88
CA VAL A 88 -4.59 -4.51 -6.32
C VAL A 88 -3.43 -4.52 -7.30
N PHE A 89 -2.27 -4.02 -6.88
CA PHE A 89 -1.03 -4.09 -7.62
C PHE A 89 -0.29 -5.39 -7.35
N TYR A 90 0.22 -6.01 -8.43
CA TYR A 90 1.03 -7.22 -8.37
C TYR A 90 2.45 -6.90 -8.83
N SER A 91 3.42 -7.43 -8.10
CA SER A 91 4.83 -7.17 -8.34
C SER A 91 5.65 -8.44 -8.37
N SER A 92 6.73 -8.41 -9.13
CA SER A 92 7.75 -9.45 -9.14
C SER A 92 9.09 -8.87 -8.73
N ILE A 93 9.83 -9.64 -7.95
CA ILE A 93 11.22 -9.40 -7.59
C ILE A 93 12.07 -10.28 -8.51
N ILE A 94 12.95 -9.67 -9.30
CA ILE A 94 13.88 -10.38 -10.15
C ILE A 94 15.19 -10.55 -9.36
N CYS A 95 15.49 -11.79 -9.03
CA CYS A 95 16.68 -12.18 -8.28
C CYS A 95 17.68 -12.90 -9.17
N GLU A 96 18.95 -12.82 -8.83
CA GLU A 96 20.02 -13.56 -9.51
C GLU A 96 20.92 -14.23 -8.48
N ARG A 97 21.29 -15.48 -8.75
CA ARG A 97 22.31 -16.22 -8.04
C ARG A 97 23.07 -17.14 -9.00
N ASP A 98 24.39 -17.09 -8.98
CA ASP A 98 25.27 -17.94 -9.81
C ASP A 98 24.99 -17.85 -11.32
N ASN A 99 24.52 -16.66 -11.81
CA ASN A 99 24.03 -16.34 -13.16
C ASN A 99 22.66 -16.95 -13.52
N ASP A 100 22.00 -17.59 -12.58
CA ASP A 100 20.63 -18.03 -12.76
C ASP A 100 19.68 -16.95 -12.25
N GLU A 101 18.71 -16.57 -13.08
CA GLU A 101 17.70 -15.57 -12.77
C GLU A 101 16.40 -16.24 -12.34
N GLU A 102 15.86 -15.78 -11.22
CA GLU A 102 14.59 -16.23 -10.66
C GLU A 102 13.61 -15.08 -10.48
N ILE A 103 12.35 -15.33 -10.82
CA ILE A 103 11.27 -14.36 -10.68
C ILE A 103 10.37 -14.77 -9.52
N ILE A 104 10.31 -13.94 -8.51
CA ILE A 104 9.54 -14.20 -7.28
C ILE A 104 8.34 -13.26 -7.24
N ASP A 105 7.14 -13.82 -7.13
CA ASP A 105 5.92 -13.05 -6.90
C ASP A 105 5.92 -12.45 -5.49
N ALA A 106 5.49 -11.20 -5.37
CA ALA A 106 5.48 -10.48 -4.11
C ALA A 106 4.39 -9.41 -4.07
N ARG A 107 3.89 -9.11 -2.87
CA ARG A 107 3.09 -7.90 -2.68
C ARG A 107 3.93 -6.68 -3.05
N THR A 108 3.31 -5.67 -3.66
CA THR A 108 4.04 -4.48 -4.13
C THR A 108 4.78 -3.75 -3.00
N SER A 109 4.19 -3.65 -1.82
CA SER A 109 4.83 -3.06 -0.63
C SER A 109 6.09 -3.79 -0.19
N ASP A 110 6.08 -5.13 -0.17
CA ASP A 110 7.23 -5.95 0.20
C ASP A 110 8.34 -5.85 -0.85
N ALA A 111 7.95 -5.92 -2.13
CA ALA A 111 8.90 -5.78 -3.24
C ALA A 111 9.63 -4.43 -3.19
N ILE A 112 8.90 -3.34 -2.92
CA ILE A 112 9.48 -1.98 -2.79
C ILE A 112 10.36 -1.88 -1.54
N ALA A 113 9.92 -2.43 -0.39
CA ALA A 113 10.72 -2.44 0.84
C ALA A 113 12.05 -3.19 0.67
N LEU A 114 12.06 -4.25 -0.14
CA LEU A 114 13.27 -4.98 -0.52
C LEU A 114 14.10 -4.22 -1.56
N ALA A 115 13.46 -3.63 -2.59
CA ALA A 115 14.15 -2.82 -3.59
C ALA A 115 15.01 -1.73 -2.94
N LEU A 116 14.48 -1.03 -1.93
CA LEU A 116 15.20 -0.02 -1.18
C LEU A 116 16.45 -0.58 -0.47
N ARG A 117 16.33 -1.75 0.16
CA ARG A 117 17.43 -2.38 0.91
C ARG A 117 18.53 -2.93 0.01
N PHE A 118 18.17 -3.36 -1.19
CA PHE A 118 19.11 -3.86 -2.20
C PHE A 118 19.61 -2.76 -3.14
N ASN A 119 19.11 -1.53 -3.04
CA ASN A 119 19.29 -0.44 -4.01
C ASN A 119 18.90 -0.88 -5.44
N ALA A 120 17.90 -1.73 -5.56
CA ALA A 120 17.43 -2.24 -6.83
C ALA A 120 16.45 -1.24 -7.48
N PRO A 121 16.50 -1.06 -8.80
CA PRO A 121 15.56 -0.19 -9.50
C PRO A 121 14.15 -0.78 -9.50
N ILE A 122 13.16 0.13 -9.47
CA ILE A 122 11.74 -0.19 -9.51
C ILE A 122 11.20 0.22 -10.88
N PHE A 123 10.45 -0.67 -11.51
CA PHE A 123 9.80 -0.44 -12.79
C PHE A 123 8.32 -0.75 -12.76
N THR A 124 7.59 -0.16 -13.68
CA THR A 124 6.22 -0.57 -14.02
C THR A 124 6.01 -0.55 -15.52
N TYR A 125 4.93 -1.16 -16.01
CA TYR A 125 4.54 -1.01 -17.40
C TYR A 125 3.81 0.32 -17.62
N LYS A 126 4.07 0.94 -18.78
CA LYS A 126 3.38 2.18 -19.18
C LYS A 126 1.86 2.05 -19.08
N THR A 127 1.31 0.88 -19.43
CA THR A 127 -0.13 0.60 -19.34
C THR A 127 -0.70 0.67 -17.92
N ILE A 128 0.11 0.43 -16.89
CA ILE A 128 -0.31 0.59 -15.49
C ILE A 128 -0.34 2.07 -15.11
N LEU A 129 0.69 2.82 -15.52
CA LEU A 129 0.69 4.28 -15.35
C LEU A 129 -0.44 4.96 -16.13
N ASP A 130 -0.83 4.43 -17.29
CA ASP A 130 -1.96 4.97 -18.07
C ASP A 130 -3.31 4.70 -17.37
N LYS A 131 -3.40 3.65 -16.54
CA LYS A 131 -4.62 3.27 -15.80
C LYS A 131 -4.73 3.90 -14.41
N ALA A 132 -3.63 3.95 -13.67
CA ALA A 132 -3.61 4.35 -12.27
C ALA A 132 -2.64 5.50 -11.96
N GLY A 133 -1.95 6.00 -12.97
CA GLY A 133 -1.08 7.17 -12.83
C GLY A 133 -1.89 8.46 -12.81
N ILE A 134 -1.54 9.35 -11.90
CA ILE A 134 -2.16 10.66 -11.74
C ILE A 134 -1.18 11.76 -12.09
N PHE A 135 -1.70 12.89 -12.60
CA PHE A 135 -0.95 14.11 -12.82
C PHE A 135 -1.28 15.09 -11.70
N LEU A 136 -0.40 15.24 -10.72
CA LEU A 136 -0.54 16.32 -9.75
C LEU A 136 -0.05 17.62 -10.39
N LYS A 137 -0.96 18.43 -10.93
CA LYS A 137 -0.67 19.81 -11.30
C LYS A 137 -0.58 20.63 -10.02
N PHE A 138 0.63 20.99 -9.61
CA PHE A 138 0.76 22.05 -8.63
C PHE A 138 0.15 23.32 -9.23
N SER A 139 -0.98 23.76 -8.71
CA SER A 139 -1.43 25.13 -8.93
C SER A 139 -0.35 26.02 -8.33
N SER A 140 0.32 26.77 -9.20
CA SER A 140 1.32 27.76 -8.83
C SER A 140 0.66 28.87 -8.01
N LYS A 141 0.57 28.70 -6.71
CA LYS A 141 0.53 29.76 -5.72
C LYS A 141 1.83 29.65 -4.94
N GLU A 142 2.60 30.69 -5.11
CA GLU A 142 3.91 30.91 -4.53
C GLU A 142 3.91 30.73 -3.01
N LYS A 143 5.03 30.11 -2.54
CA LYS A 143 5.64 30.23 -1.20
C LYS A 143 4.83 29.70 -0.01
N GLU A 144 5.27 28.57 0.54
CA GLU A 144 6.04 28.56 1.79
C GLU A 144 6.46 27.11 2.04
N GLU A 145 7.68 26.96 2.49
CA GLU A 145 8.31 25.70 2.91
C GLU A 145 7.49 25.10 4.07
N ASP A 146 7.41 23.77 4.09
CA ASP A 146 6.89 22.96 5.20
C ASP A 146 5.38 23.12 5.45
N GLU A 147 4.68 22.10 5.10
CA GLU A 147 3.49 21.52 5.71
C GLU A 147 2.45 21.06 4.66
N ASP A 148 2.18 19.76 4.76
CA ASP A 148 0.93 19.10 4.43
C ASP A 148 0.72 18.54 2.99
N ASP A 149 1.56 17.54 2.63
CA ASP A 149 1.26 16.59 1.55
C ASP A 149 0.02 15.69 1.89
N SER A 150 -0.55 15.79 3.11
CA SER A 150 -1.65 14.94 3.59
C SER A 150 -2.99 15.23 2.91
N ILE A 151 -3.29 16.50 2.61
CA ILE A 151 -4.55 16.91 1.98
C ILE A 151 -4.67 16.37 0.55
N MET A 152 -3.55 16.34 -0.18
CA MET A 152 -3.51 15.84 -1.56
C MET A 152 -3.72 14.33 -1.67
N VAL A 153 -3.37 13.58 -0.63
CA VAL A 153 -3.50 12.11 -0.64
C VAL A 153 -4.93 11.69 -0.43
N ASP A 154 -5.67 12.41 0.42
CA ASP A 154 -7.08 12.14 0.63
C ASP A 154 -7.92 12.43 -0.63
N GLU A 155 -7.57 13.45 -1.40
CA GLU A 155 -8.18 13.75 -2.70
C GLU A 155 -7.86 12.67 -3.74
N ILE A 156 -6.61 12.18 -3.77
CA ILE A 156 -6.16 11.08 -4.62
C ILE A 156 -6.86 9.76 -4.27
N LEU A 157 -7.04 9.48 -2.98
CA LEU A 157 -7.71 8.27 -2.53
C LEU A 157 -9.22 8.32 -2.83
N GLN A 158 -9.83 9.52 -2.84
CA GLN A 158 -11.24 9.72 -3.23
C GLN A 158 -11.45 9.62 -4.74
N GLU A 159 -10.54 10.12 -5.58
CA GLU A 159 -10.61 9.95 -7.04
C GLU A 159 -10.33 8.51 -7.50
N GLY A 160 -9.57 7.73 -6.70
CA GLY A 160 -9.33 6.30 -6.94
C GLY A 160 -10.53 5.40 -6.62
N GLU A 161 -11.50 5.88 -5.86
CA GLU A 161 -12.74 5.15 -5.50
C GLU A 161 -13.77 5.03 -6.63
N ALA A 162 -13.51 5.60 -7.80
CA ALA A 162 -14.34 5.34 -9.00
C ALA A 162 -14.18 3.92 -9.56
N VAL A 163 -13.36 3.07 -8.94
CA VAL A 163 -13.37 1.62 -9.14
C VAL A 163 -13.94 1.01 -7.85
N GLU A 164 -15.24 0.78 -7.84
CA GLU A 164 -15.99 0.13 -6.77
C GLU A 164 -15.23 -1.12 -6.27
N LEU A 165 -14.55 -0.98 -5.13
CA LEU A 165 -14.37 -2.09 -4.23
C LEU A 165 -15.73 -2.28 -3.54
N GLU A 166 -16.55 -3.18 -4.07
CA GLU A 166 -17.63 -3.80 -3.29
C GLU A 166 -17.00 -4.57 -2.11
N SER A 167 -16.49 -3.85 -1.14
CA SER A 167 -16.42 -4.33 0.24
C SER A 167 -17.72 -3.87 0.89
N GLY A 168 -18.67 -4.81 1.02
CA GLY A 168 -20.04 -4.57 1.45
C GLY A 168 -20.15 -3.54 2.57
N SER A 169 -20.69 -2.39 2.23
CA SER A 169 -21.07 -1.34 3.17
C SER A 169 -22.43 -1.66 3.79
N ASP A 170 -22.51 -2.68 4.65
CA ASP A 170 -23.67 -2.96 5.49
C ASP A 170 -23.71 -2.13 6.79
N THR A 171 -22.77 -1.18 6.95
CA THR A 171 -22.75 -0.35 8.18
C THR A 171 -23.89 0.68 8.27
N HIS A 172 -24.55 0.99 7.17
CA HIS A 172 -25.69 1.94 7.21
C HIS A 172 -26.95 1.27 7.76
N GLY A 173 -27.15 -0.04 7.53
CA GLY A 173 -28.28 -0.81 8.06
C GLY A 173 -28.23 -1.01 9.58
N TYR A 174 -27.03 -1.15 10.17
CA TYR A 174 -26.89 -1.42 11.60
C TYR A 174 -27.22 -0.22 12.49
N ARG A 175 -27.13 1.02 11.98
CA ARG A 175 -27.47 2.23 12.74
C ARG A 175 -28.97 2.39 13.02
N GLU A 176 -29.81 1.79 12.21
CA GLU A 176 -31.28 1.84 12.35
C GLU A 176 -31.84 0.66 13.16
N MET A 177 -31.03 -0.38 13.42
CA MET A 177 -31.46 -1.57 14.17
C MET A 177 -31.48 -1.29 15.68
N SER A 178 -32.45 -1.87 16.36
CA SER A 178 -32.51 -1.84 17.82
C SER A 178 -31.39 -2.70 18.46
N LEU A 179 -31.03 -2.44 19.71
CA LEU A 179 -30.03 -3.24 20.43
C LEU A 179 -30.39 -4.74 20.49
N GLN A 180 -31.68 -5.07 20.53
CA GLN A 180 -32.13 -6.48 20.53
C GLN A 180 -31.91 -7.14 19.17
N GLU A 181 -32.14 -6.42 18.08
CA GLU A 181 -31.90 -6.90 16.72
C GLU A 181 -30.41 -7.07 16.46
N LEU A 182 -29.57 -6.12 16.91
CA LEU A 182 -28.12 -6.22 16.79
C LEU A 182 -27.58 -7.44 17.53
N HIS A 183 -28.06 -7.76 18.72
CA HIS A 183 -27.63 -8.97 19.43
C HIS A 183 -28.06 -10.26 18.71
N LYS A 184 -29.28 -10.28 18.16
CA LYS A 184 -29.77 -11.43 17.39
C LYS A 184 -28.95 -11.65 16.10
N GLU A 185 -28.62 -10.59 15.40
CA GLU A 185 -27.77 -10.67 14.21
C GLU A 185 -26.32 -11.05 14.56
N LEU A 186 -25.82 -10.62 15.71
CA LEU A 186 -24.51 -11.06 16.21
C LEU A 186 -24.48 -12.57 16.47
N ASP A 187 -25.51 -13.10 17.11
CA ASP A 187 -25.65 -14.54 17.37
C ASP A 187 -25.73 -15.34 16.05
N ASN A 188 -26.46 -14.83 15.06
CA ASN A 188 -26.56 -15.43 13.73
C ASN A 188 -25.20 -15.42 13.00
N ALA A 189 -24.48 -14.29 13.04
CA ALA A 189 -23.16 -14.16 12.41
C ALA A 189 -22.13 -15.11 13.05
N VAL A 190 -22.17 -15.26 14.37
CA VAL A 190 -21.30 -16.23 15.08
C VAL A 190 -21.68 -17.67 14.71
N ALA A 191 -22.97 -18.00 14.62
CA ALA A 191 -23.44 -19.34 14.24
C ALA A 191 -23.10 -19.72 12.79
N SER A 192 -22.99 -18.73 11.89
CA SER A 192 -22.58 -18.92 10.50
C SER A 192 -21.07 -18.77 10.27
N GLU A 193 -20.28 -18.62 11.34
CA GLU A 193 -18.82 -18.41 11.32
C GLU A 193 -18.37 -17.15 10.54
N ASP A 194 -19.30 -16.17 10.35
CA ASP A 194 -19.01 -14.87 9.75
C ASP A 194 -18.42 -13.92 10.81
N TYR A 195 -17.16 -14.11 11.14
CA TYR A 195 -16.48 -13.37 12.19
C TYR A 195 -16.27 -11.89 11.84
N GLU A 196 -16.26 -11.54 10.56
CA GLU A 196 -16.14 -10.14 10.11
C GLU A 196 -17.42 -9.37 10.41
N LYS A 197 -18.59 -9.94 10.04
CA LYS A 197 -19.90 -9.38 10.37
C LYS A 197 -20.11 -9.32 11.88
N ALA A 198 -19.74 -10.39 12.61
CA ALA A 198 -19.82 -10.44 14.07
C ALA A 198 -19.00 -9.35 14.76
N ALA A 199 -17.79 -9.05 14.27
CA ALA A 199 -16.95 -7.96 14.80
C ALA A 199 -17.61 -6.58 14.61
N LYS A 200 -18.14 -6.29 13.42
CA LYS A 200 -18.84 -5.03 13.11
C LYS A 200 -20.07 -4.81 13.99
N LEU A 201 -20.88 -5.86 14.19
CA LEU A 201 -22.07 -5.82 15.05
C LEU A 201 -21.71 -5.60 16.52
N ARG A 202 -20.70 -6.29 17.03
CA ARG A 202 -20.20 -6.10 18.40
C ARG A 202 -19.70 -4.69 18.63
N ASP A 203 -18.99 -4.11 17.69
CA ASP A 203 -18.47 -2.74 17.79
C ASP A 203 -19.61 -1.71 17.79
N GLU A 204 -20.67 -1.93 17.00
CA GLU A 204 -21.85 -1.06 17.00
C GLU A 204 -22.64 -1.19 18.32
N ILE A 205 -22.81 -2.37 18.88
CA ILE A 205 -23.41 -2.60 20.19
C ILE A 205 -22.61 -1.88 21.29
N SER A 206 -21.28 -1.93 21.21
CA SER A 206 -20.40 -1.28 22.20
C SER A 206 -20.50 0.25 22.20
N LYS A 207 -20.77 0.87 21.03
CA LYS A 207 -20.95 2.33 20.89
C LYS A 207 -22.28 2.83 21.49
N ARG A 208 -23.24 1.94 21.72
CA ARG A 208 -24.59 2.28 22.21
C ARG A 208 -24.83 1.96 23.69
N LYS A 209 -23.79 1.47 24.36
CA LYS A 209 -23.75 1.33 25.81
C LYS A 209 -23.18 2.59 26.46
#